data_ecb7fd2316b24a5ecc377b5876141595
#
_entry.id   ecb7fd2316b24a5ecc377b5876141595
#
_cell.length_a   1.000
_cell.length_b   1.000
_cell.length_c   1.000
_cell.angle_alpha   90.00
_cell.angle_beta   90.00
_cell.angle_gamma   90.00
#
_symmetry.space_group_name_H-M   'P 1'
#
loop_
_entity.id
_entity.type
_entity.pdbx_description
1 polymer ?
#
loop_
_entity_poly.entity_id
_entity_poly.type
_entity_poly.pdbx_seq_one_letter_code
_entity_poly.pdbx_strand_id
1 'polypeptide(L)'
;MKKRLTVFPALFISITALLVWSGLTSSHDWADAAPRLRTTTNCSIGPTGRPPLTDVGPDGYLGYDGGLFPAASNTDNPHHAAAGAAIARSIVPLGPDGAADPVNGKIVYTYVGISLTYLVWSGSQDNPNTDIYAPTENFNYRALHLSNINPRLCLPYAIKANNGLYNWTDRNNPFWPDMITALAQQGITPAQVQVLWAFTPGNGAGSGPDGNSLPRNAKLQRDGTVRMLHAILQYFPNTKIVYLSSKHFAWSTNPDGSLVWEPFSHDSAWGIKWAIEQQINGDPALNYDPAKGAVTSPWITWGPYFWTDAGKPRAYDGLTWTCPDDVYVLNSDFSHQSPAGVYLQAGLLLNQMMNDPSATPWFLNSSGTR
;
A
#
# COMPACT_ATOMS: atom_id res chain seq x y z
N MET A 1 9.12 -74.05 -61.31
CA MET A 1 9.64 -72.70 -61.39
C MET A 1 9.58 -72.11 -59.95
N LYS A 2 10.69 -72.12 -59.27
CA LYS A 2 10.79 -71.59 -57.86
C LYS A 2 11.54 -70.29 -57.96
N LYS A 3 10.85 -69.18 -57.65
CA LYS A 3 11.48 -67.88 -57.50
C LYS A 3 12.02 -67.73 -56.08
N ARG A 4 13.32 -67.45 -55.96
CA ARG A 4 14.03 -67.21 -54.72
C ARG A 4 13.75 -65.68 -54.36
N LEU A 5 13.32 -65.47 -53.15
CA LEU A 5 13.18 -64.13 -52.53
C LEU A 5 14.53 -63.84 -51.83
N THR A 6 15.18 -62.79 -52.28
CA THR A 6 16.39 -62.27 -51.67
C THR A 6 15.99 -61.30 -50.53
N VAL A 7 16.36 -61.60 -49.33
CA VAL A 7 16.16 -60.76 -48.14
C VAL A 7 17.40 -59.91 -47.97
N PHE A 8 17.18 -58.55 -48.03
CA PHE A 8 18.22 -57.60 -47.65
C PHE A 8 18.11 -57.31 -46.14
N PRO A 9 19.23 -57.26 -45.40
CA PRO A 9 19.15 -56.81 -44.00
C PRO A 9 19.03 -55.32 -43.90
N ALA A 10 18.02 -54.86 -43.18
CA ALA A 10 17.85 -53.46 -42.84
C ALA A 10 18.86 -53.04 -41.77
N LEU A 11 19.70 -52.07 -42.12
CA LEU A 11 20.66 -51.45 -41.23
C LEU A 11 19.90 -50.45 -40.32
N PHE A 12 19.72 -50.80 -39.05
CA PHE A 12 19.20 -49.86 -38.04
C PHE A 12 20.30 -48.89 -37.66
N ILE A 13 20.21 -47.66 -38.15
CA ILE A 13 21.01 -46.55 -37.64
C ILE A 13 20.24 -45.96 -36.46
N SER A 14 20.71 -46.26 -35.24
CA SER A 14 20.25 -45.59 -34.03
C SER A 14 20.79 -44.17 -34.01
N ILE A 15 19.93 -43.20 -34.32
CA ILE A 15 20.22 -41.78 -34.09
C ILE A 15 19.87 -41.48 -32.63
N THR A 16 20.89 -41.47 -31.79
CA THR A 16 20.77 -40.93 -30.42
C THR A 16 20.71 -39.41 -30.52
N ALA A 17 19.51 -38.85 -30.49
CA ALA A 17 19.34 -37.44 -30.37
C ALA A 17 19.74 -37.01 -28.95
N LEU A 18 20.92 -36.44 -28.80
CA LEU A 18 21.28 -35.66 -27.61
C LEU A 18 20.39 -34.41 -27.61
N LEU A 19 19.35 -34.45 -26.79
CA LEU A 19 18.63 -33.23 -26.38
C LEU A 19 19.57 -32.42 -25.48
N VAL A 20 20.31 -31.51 -26.08
CA VAL A 20 20.95 -30.43 -25.35
C VAL A 20 19.81 -29.50 -24.90
N TRP A 21 19.42 -29.70 -23.64
CA TRP A 21 18.53 -28.75 -22.95
C TRP A 21 19.34 -27.50 -22.67
N SER A 22 19.37 -26.57 -23.65
CA SER A 22 19.80 -25.20 -23.42
C SER A 22 18.77 -24.58 -22.49
N GLY A 23 19.06 -24.65 -21.20
CA GLY A 23 18.38 -23.83 -20.21
C GLY A 23 18.54 -22.34 -20.56
N LEU A 24 17.55 -21.81 -21.25
CA LEU A 24 17.32 -20.37 -21.24
C LEU A 24 16.85 -20.01 -19.84
N THR A 25 17.80 -19.89 -18.91
CA THR A 25 17.62 -19.00 -17.79
C THR A 25 17.51 -17.61 -18.40
N SER A 26 16.29 -17.13 -18.54
CA SER A 26 16.06 -15.71 -18.69
C SER A 26 16.42 -15.08 -17.34
N SER A 27 17.72 -14.93 -17.09
CA SER A 27 18.21 -13.88 -16.22
C SER A 27 17.70 -12.60 -16.87
N HIS A 28 16.63 -12.04 -16.33
CA HIS A 28 16.37 -10.65 -16.51
C HIS A 28 17.55 -9.95 -15.83
N ASP A 29 18.62 -9.83 -16.57
CA ASP A 29 19.70 -8.92 -16.27
C ASP A 29 19.12 -7.52 -16.26
N TRP A 30 18.66 -7.10 -15.09
CA TRP A 30 18.57 -5.70 -14.71
C TRP A 30 19.99 -5.17 -14.51
N ALA A 31 20.92 -5.68 -15.32
CA ALA A 31 22.29 -5.28 -15.34
C ALA A 31 22.40 -3.93 -16.04
N ASP A 32 23.15 -3.07 -15.41
CA ASP A 32 23.75 -1.87 -15.97
C ASP A 32 22.82 -0.73 -16.36
N ALA A 33 21.88 -0.40 -15.46
CA ALA A 33 21.64 1.02 -15.23
C ALA A 33 22.99 1.63 -14.80
N ALA A 34 23.37 2.74 -15.43
CA ALA A 34 24.51 3.59 -15.05
C ALA A 34 24.64 3.64 -13.52
N PRO A 35 25.86 3.74 -12.95
CA PRO A 35 26.08 3.66 -11.52
C PRO A 35 25.05 4.54 -10.83
N ARG A 36 24.11 3.92 -10.10
CA ARG A 36 23.09 4.66 -9.34
C ARG A 36 23.86 5.53 -8.41
N LEU A 37 23.85 6.82 -8.66
CA LEU A 37 24.37 7.81 -7.76
C LEU A 37 23.83 7.45 -6.37
N ARG A 38 24.73 7.13 -5.43
CA ARG A 38 24.32 6.66 -4.10
C ARG A 38 23.62 7.80 -3.40
N THR A 39 22.32 7.69 -3.20
CA THR A 39 21.59 8.59 -2.31
C THR A 39 22.16 8.46 -0.90
N THR A 40 22.16 9.53 -0.13
CA THR A 40 22.64 9.53 1.26
C THR A 40 21.58 10.13 2.19
N THR A 41 21.46 9.60 3.40
CA THR A 41 20.66 10.27 4.44
C THR A 41 21.38 11.52 4.89
N ASN A 42 20.66 12.63 4.92
CA ASN A 42 21.18 13.89 5.40
C ASN A 42 20.25 14.49 6.46
N CYS A 43 20.50 14.16 7.73
CA CYS A 43 19.72 14.67 8.85
C CYS A 43 19.90 16.18 9.11
N SER A 44 20.83 16.85 8.42
CA SER A 44 20.96 18.31 8.52
C SER A 44 19.90 19.06 7.68
N ILE A 45 19.10 18.34 6.87
CA ILE A 45 18.00 18.94 6.13
C ILE A 45 16.92 19.37 7.10
N GLY A 46 16.69 20.67 7.13
CA GLY A 46 15.61 21.30 7.89
C GLY A 46 14.28 21.35 7.12
N PRO A 47 13.29 22.03 7.71
CA PRO A 47 11.99 22.22 7.09
C PRO A 47 12.10 22.91 5.73
N THR A 48 11.28 22.45 4.79
CA THR A 48 11.20 22.96 3.40
C THR A 48 10.31 24.18 3.27
N GLY A 49 9.53 24.50 4.31
CA GLY A 49 8.51 25.56 4.31
C GLY A 49 7.17 25.13 3.68
N ARG A 50 7.03 23.87 3.28
CA ARG A 50 5.75 23.32 2.83
C ARG A 50 4.85 23.02 4.03
N PRO A 51 3.60 23.47 4.01
CA PRO A 51 2.69 23.18 5.12
C PRO A 51 2.17 21.76 5.03
N PRO A 52 2.06 21.01 6.16
CA PRO A 52 1.29 19.78 6.22
C PRO A 52 -0.15 20.04 5.77
N LEU A 53 -0.74 19.07 5.08
CA LEU A 53 -2.11 19.19 4.55
C LEU A 53 -3.14 19.54 5.66
N THR A 54 -2.94 18.97 6.85
CA THR A 54 -3.76 19.23 8.05
C THR A 54 -3.65 20.65 8.61
N ASP A 55 -2.57 21.36 8.28
CA ASP A 55 -2.28 22.70 8.81
C ASP A 55 -2.63 23.79 7.79
N VAL A 56 -3.06 23.40 6.59
CA VAL A 56 -3.52 24.32 5.55
C VAL A 56 -5.02 24.57 5.73
N GLY A 57 -5.36 25.83 5.98
CA GLY A 57 -6.75 26.27 6.10
C GLY A 57 -7.43 26.56 4.75
N PRO A 58 -8.58 27.23 4.79
CA PRO A 58 -9.34 27.61 3.59
C PRO A 58 -8.64 28.63 2.68
N ASP A 59 -7.68 29.39 3.21
CA ASP A 59 -6.86 30.30 2.40
C ASP A 59 -5.95 29.55 1.44
N GLY A 60 -5.73 28.27 1.70
CA GLY A 60 -5.10 27.33 0.79
C GLY A 60 -3.58 27.42 0.73
N TYR A 61 -3.01 26.51 -0.03
CA TYR A 61 -1.60 26.48 -0.42
C TYR A 61 -1.53 26.39 -1.95
N LEU A 62 -0.86 27.34 -2.59
CA LEU A 62 -0.76 27.45 -4.06
C LEU A 62 -2.14 27.44 -4.77
N GLY A 63 -3.17 28.00 -4.13
CA GLY A 63 -4.52 28.10 -4.66
C GLY A 63 -5.38 26.84 -4.43
N TYR A 64 -4.93 25.90 -3.63
CA TYR A 64 -5.68 24.69 -3.26
C TYR A 64 -5.97 24.68 -1.76
N ASP A 65 -7.24 24.44 -1.39
CA ASP A 65 -7.67 24.35 0.00
C ASP A 65 -7.08 23.12 0.69
N GLY A 66 -6.68 23.26 1.95
CA GLY A 66 -6.06 22.20 2.73
C GLY A 66 -7.06 21.26 3.41
N GLY A 67 -6.66 20.74 4.57
CA GLY A 67 -7.41 19.73 5.30
C GLY A 67 -7.36 18.36 4.63
N LEU A 68 -7.73 17.33 5.34
CA LEU A 68 -7.76 15.95 4.84
C LEU A 68 -8.98 15.69 3.94
N PHE A 69 -10.05 16.47 4.10
CA PHE A 69 -11.33 16.34 3.43
C PHE A 69 -11.76 17.65 2.77
N PRO A 70 -12.85 17.68 1.99
CA PRO A 70 -13.36 18.89 1.34
C PRO A 70 -13.55 20.07 2.30
N ALA A 71 -13.50 21.29 1.76
CA ALA A 71 -13.68 22.55 2.49
C ALA A 71 -12.65 22.76 3.61
N ALA A 72 -11.40 22.38 3.38
CA ALA A 72 -10.29 22.49 4.33
C ALA A 72 -10.55 21.81 5.70
N SER A 73 -11.37 20.78 5.70
CA SER A 73 -11.71 20.05 6.92
C SER A 73 -10.70 18.94 7.21
N ASN A 74 -10.36 18.74 8.48
CA ASN A 74 -9.65 17.55 8.95
C ASN A 74 -10.62 16.46 9.46
N THR A 75 -11.93 16.69 9.33
CA THR A 75 -12.98 15.74 9.70
C THR A 75 -13.76 15.36 8.45
N ASP A 76 -14.08 14.08 8.31
CA ASP A 76 -14.83 13.54 7.17
C ASP A 76 -16.23 14.17 7.06
N ASN A 77 -16.75 14.22 5.84
CA ASN A 77 -18.13 14.59 5.58
C ASN A 77 -19.07 13.64 6.34
N PRO A 78 -20.05 14.17 7.12
CA PRO A 78 -20.91 13.33 7.95
C PRO A 78 -21.66 12.22 7.19
N HIS A 79 -22.09 12.49 5.95
CA HIS A 79 -22.77 11.48 5.12
C HIS A 79 -21.81 10.40 4.63
N HIS A 80 -20.60 10.79 4.25
CA HIS A 80 -19.56 9.86 3.82
C HIS A 80 -19.09 8.99 4.99
N ALA A 81 -18.82 9.59 6.15
CA ALA A 81 -18.47 8.87 7.37
C ALA A 81 -19.57 7.90 7.82
N ALA A 82 -20.85 8.32 7.77
CA ALA A 82 -21.98 7.46 8.09
C ALA A 82 -22.10 6.26 7.15
N ALA A 83 -21.83 6.47 5.85
CA ALA A 83 -21.78 5.38 4.87
C ALA A 83 -20.66 4.39 5.18
N GLY A 84 -19.45 4.87 5.49
CA GLY A 84 -18.32 4.03 5.90
C GLY A 84 -18.62 3.21 7.14
N ALA A 85 -19.22 3.83 8.16
CA ALA A 85 -19.65 3.13 9.37
C ALA A 85 -20.77 2.08 9.11
N ALA A 86 -21.66 2.33 8.16
CA ALA A 86 -22.67 1.36 7.75
C ALA A 86 -22.05 0.17 7.00
N ILE A 87 -21.10 0.43 6.11
CA ILE A 87 -20.33 -0.58 5.39
C ILE A 87 -19.53 -1.42 6.39
N ALA A 88 -18.86 -0.80 7.36
CA ALA A 88 -18.10 -1.51 8.40
C ALA A 88 -18.94 -2.51 9.17
N ARG A 89 -20.17 -2.16 9.53
CA ARG A 89 -21.14 -3.08 10.18
C ARG A 89 -21.59 -4.22 9.28
N SER A 90 -21.46 -4.10 7.97
CA SER A 90 -21.77 -5.16 7.00
C SER A 90 -20.63 -6.14 6.74
N ILE A 91 -19.46 -5.90 7.30
CA ILE A 91 -18.32 -6.80 7.20
C ILE A 91 -18.56 -7.99 8.14
N VAL A 92 -18.57 -9.19 7.57
CA VAL A 92 -18.81 -10.45 8.26
C VAL A 92 -17.74 -11.46 7.89
N PRO A 93 -17.45 -12.48 8.70
CA PRO A 93 -16.53 -13.54 8.33
C PRO A 93 -16.96 -14.24 7.03
N LEU A 94 -16.03 -14.40 6.08
CA LEU A 94 -16.26 -15.07 4.80
C LEU A 94 -15.51 -16.39 4.72
N GLY A 95 -16.18 -17.39 4.14
CA GLY A 95 -15.57 -18.64 3.71
C GLY A 95 -14.65 -18.45 2.50
N PRO A 96 -13.89 -19.48 2.11
CA PRO A 96 -12.97 -19.42 0.97
C PRO A 96 -13.62 -19.06 -0.37
N ASP A 97 -14.91 -19.31 -0.52
CA ASP A 97 -15.72 -18.97 -1.69
C ASP A 97 -16.29 -17.54 -1.65
N GLY A 98 -16.04 -16.80 -0.56
CA GLY A 98 -16.55 -15.45 -0.35
C GLY A 98 -17.98 -15.40 0.19
N ALA A 99 -18.63 -16.53 0.47
CA ALA A 99 -19.90 -16.57 1.16
C ALA A 99 -19.74 -16.30 2.66
N ALA A 100 -20.78 -15.75 3.30
CA ALA A 100 -20.77 -15.54 4.73
C ALA A 100 -20.64 -16.88 5.50
N ASP A 101 -19.63 -16.99 6.34
CA ASP A 101 -19.39 -18.15 7.20
C ASP A 101 -19.07 -17.69 8.62
N PRO A 102 -20.07 -17.56 9.49
CA PRO A 102 -19.85 -17.09 10.85
C PRO A 102 -19.08 -18.09 11.75
N VAL A 103 -18.99 -19.36 11.31
CA VAL A 103 -18.37 -20.43 12.10
C VAL A 103 -16.87 -20.58 11.79
N ASN A 104 -16.48 -20.66 10.49
CA ASN A 104 -15.11 -20.91 10.08
C ASN A 104 -14.53 -19.78 9.22
N GLY A 105 -15.35 -18.81 8.84
CA GLY A 105 -14.95 -17.70 8.00
C GLY A 105 -13.96 -16.76 8.67
N LYS A 106 -13.34 -15.93 7.84
CA LYS A 106 -12.35 -14.94 8.23
C LYS A 106 -12.80 -13.54 7.79
N ILE A 107 -12.49 -12.53 8.58
CA ILE A 107 -12.48 -11.13 8.15
C ILE A 107 -11.04 -10.83 7.77
N VAL A 108 -10.78 -10.66 6.49
CA VAL A 108 -9.42 -10.44 6.00
C VAL A 108 -9.17 -8.96 5.78
N TYR A 109 -8.20 -8.44 6.54
CA TYR A 109 -7.62 -7.12 6.39
C TYR A 109 -6.15 -7.28 6.02
N THR A 110 -5.74 -6.75 4.88
CA THR A 110 -4.37 -6.81 4.40
C THR A 110 -3.97 -5.47 3.77
N TYR A 111 -2.89 -5.41 3.01
CA TYR A 111 -2.39 -4.15 2.47
C TYR A 111 -2.03 -4.25 0.98
N VAL A 112 -2.04 -3.09 0.33
CA VAL A 112 -1.42 -2.83 -0.97
C VAL A 112 -0.38 -1.73 -0.76
N GLY A 113 0.86 -1.97 -1.15
CA GLY A 113 1.88 -0.97 -0.88
C GLY A 113 3.27 -1.33 -1.36
N ILE A 114 4.24 -0.67 -0.77
CA ILE A 114 5.67 -0.82 -1.04
C ILE A 114 6.39 -1.39 0.20
N SER A 115 7.70 -1.42 0.15
CA SER A 115 8.53 -1.83 1.29
C SER A 115 8.19 -1.11 2.59
N LEU A 116 7.88 0.17 2.54
CA LEU A 116 7.46 0.96 3.70
C LEU A 116 6.18 0.39 4.35
N THR A 117 5.21 0.00 3.52
CA THR A 117 3.94 -0.60 3.96
C THR A 117 4.18 -1.95 4.61
N TYR A 118 5.01 -2.78 3.98
CA TYR A 118 5.40 -4.09 4.48
C TYR A 118 6.06 -4.00 5.86
N LEU A 119 6.99 -3.05 6.04
CA LEU A 119 7.67 -2.86 7.33
C LEU A 119 6.69 -2.51 8.45
N VAL A 120 5.77 -1.58 8.19
CA VAL A 120 4.75 -1.18 9.17
C VAL A 120 3.79 -2.32 9.48
N TRP A 121 3.42 -3.11 8.45
CA TRP A 121 2.43 -4.18 8.60
C TRP A 121 2.96 -5.39 9.35
N SER A 122 4.05 -5.99 8.90
CA SER A 122 4.57 -7.27 9.39
C SER A 122 6.04 -7.30 9.74
N GLY A 123 6.78 -6.23 9.45
CA GLY A 123 8.23 -6.24 9.63
C GLY A 123 8.95 -7.21 8.69
N SER A 124 10.21 -7.52 8.98
CA SER A 124 11.06 -8.35 8.13
C SER A 124 10.93 -9.85 8.42
N GLN A 125 9.72 -10.41 8.38
CA GLN A 125 9.53 -11.85 8.63
C GLN A 125 10.23 -12.75 7.60
N ASP A 126 10.56 -12.21 6.41
CA ASP A 126 11.17 -12.98 5.33
C ASP A 126 12.70 -13.06 5.42
N ASN A 127 13.34 -12.32 6.31
CA ASN A 127 14.79 -12.36 6.47
C ASN A 127 15.20 -12.23 7.95
N PRO A 128 15.32 -13.34 8.68
CA PRO A 128 15.77 -13.33 10.06
C PRO A 128 17.19 -12.76 10.26
N ASN A 129 17.96 -12.58 9.19
CA ASN A 129 19.29 -11.98 9.25
C ASN A 129 19.29 -10.44 9.10
N THR A 130 18.13 -9.83 8.88
CA THR A 130 17.93 -8.38 8.88
C THR A 130 17.11 -7.91 10.07
N ASP A 131 17.21 -8.58 11.20
CA ASP A 131 16.46 -8.43 12.45
C ASP A 131 16.62 -7.07 13.18
N ILE A 132 16.72 -6.01 12.41
CA ILE A 132 16.64 -4.65 12.95
C ILE A 132 15.21 -4.23 13.32
N TYR A 133 14.20 -4.96 12.81
CA TYR A 133 12.80 -4.73 13.14
C TYR A 133 12.31 -5.85 14.04
N ALA A 134 12.21 -5.56 15.34
CA ALA A 134 11.60 -6.49 16.27
C ALA A 134 10.15 -6.76 15.85
N PRO A 135 9.69 -8.02 15.87
CA PRO A 135 8.32 -8.35 15.47
C PRO A 135 7.26 -7.64 16.32
N THR A 136 7.61 -7.21 17.54
CA THR A 136 6.73 -6.52 18.46
C THR A 136 6.36 -5.09 18.06
N GLU A 137 7.04 -4.50 17.10
CA GLU A 137 6.89 -3.09 16.72
C GLU A 137 5.87 -2.87 15.61
N ASN A 138 5.63 -3.90 14.78
CA ASN A 138 4.73 -3.80 13.64
C ASN A 138 3.24 -3.87 14.02
N PHE A 139 2.41 -3.43 13.06
CA PHE A 139 0.96 -3.37 13.22
C PHE A 139 0.33 -4.75 13.49
N ASN A 140 0.71 -5.77 12.71
CA ASN A 140 0.14 -7.12 12.80
C ASN A 140 0.33 -7.70 14.19
N TYR A 141 1.57 -7.71 14.70
CA TYR A 141 1.85 -8.20 16.05
C TYR A 141 1.03 -7.46 17.10
N ARG A 142 1.07 -6.13 17.09
CA ARG A 142 0.40 -5.30 18.09
C ARG A 142 -1.11 -5.45 18.06
N ALA A 143 -1.71 -5.54 16.86
CA ALA A 143 -3.15 -5.76 16.71
C ALA A 143 -3.58 -7.12 17.24
N LEU A 144 -2.89 -8.19 16.89
CA LEU A 144 -3.22 -9.55 17.32
C LEU A 144 -3.02 -9.79 18.83
N HIS A 145 -2.30 -8.90 19.52
CA HIS A 145 -2.11 -8.95 20.97
C HIS A 145 -3.08 -8.05 21.75
N LEU A 146 -4.04 -7.40 21.09
CA LEU A 146 -5.12 -6.70 21.77
C LEU A 146 -6.06 -7.70 22.45
N SER A 147 -6.44 -7.42 23.70
CA SER A 147 -7.34 -8.29 24.47
C SER A 147 -8.77 -8.34 23.92
N ASN A 148 -9.15 -7.31 23.15
CA ASN A 148 -10.48 -7.15 22.57
C ASN A 148 -10.49 -7.23 21.04
N ILE A 149 -9.46 -7.81 20.42
CA ILE A 149 -9.43 -8.02 18.97
C ILE A 149 -10.56 -8.97 18.53
N ASN A 150 -11.12 -8.76 17.34
CA ASN A 150 -12.09 -9.68 16.80
C ASN A 150 -11.44 -11.04 16.50
N PRO A 151 -11.90 -12.16 17.09
CA PRO A 151 -11.28 -13.47 16.92
C PRO A 151 -11.38 -14.02 15.47
N ARG A 152 -12.20 -13.42 14.62
CA ARG A 152 -12.33 -13.77 13.19
C ARG A 152 -11.44 -12.92 12.31
N LEU A 153 -10.78 -11.90 12.85
CA LEU A 153 -9.86 -11.05 12.11
C LEU A 153 -8.61 -11.84 11.72
N CYS A 154 -8.25 -11.73 10.45
CA CYS A 154 -7.04 -12.28 9.88
C CYS A 154 -6.26 -11.14 9.22
N LEU A 155 -5.00 -11.01 9.62
CA LEU A 155 -4.07 -9.97 9.15
C LEU A 155 -2.92 -10.61 8.37
N PRO A 156 -3.17 -11.19 7.18
CA PRO A 156 -2.11 -11.81 6.39
C PRO A 156 -1.13 -10.75 5.89
N TYR A 157 0.12 -11.14 5.71
CA TYR A 157 1.07 -10.31 4.96
C TYR A 157 0.82 -10.50 3.45
N ALA A 158 1.02 -9.42 2.71
CA ALA A 158 1.02 -9.44 1.25
C ALA A 158 2.46 -9.53 0.72
N ILE A 159 2.77 -8.89 -0.39
CA ILE A 159 4.11 -8.87 -0.97
C ILE A 159 4.85 -7.57 -0.65
N LYS A 160 6.17 -7.66 -0.64
CA LYS A 160 7.07 -6.52 -0.60
C LYS A 160 7.27 -5.96 -2.02
N ALA A 161 6.43 -5.02 -2.42
CA ALA A 161 6.57 -4.38 -3.71
C ALA A 161 7.66 -3.29 -3.70
N ASN A 162 8.37 -3.13 -4.81
CA ASN A 162 9.52 -2.21 -4.89
C ASN A 162 9.20 -0.84 -5.52
N ASN A 163 8.10 -0.67 -6.23
CA ASN A 163 7.86 0.49 -7.08
C ASN A 163 6.47 1.11 -6.88
N GLY A 164 6.26 1.76 -5.77
CA GLY A 164 5.13 2.66 -5.54
C GLY A 164 3.80 2.37 -6.24
N LEU A 165 3.02 3.42 -6.37
CA LEU A 165 1.67 3.38 -6.94
C LEU A 165 1.62 2.80 -8.37
N TYR A 166 2.62 3.05 -9.21
CA TYR A 166 2.58 2.65 -10.63
C TYR A 166 2.40 1.15 -10.85
N ASN A 167 3.01 0.32 -10.00
CA ASN A 167 2.83 -1.13 -10.11
C ASN A 167 1.41 -1.59 -9.80
N TRP A 168 0.72 -0.85 -8.94
CA TRP A 168 -0.64 -1.16 -8.54
C TRP A 168 -1.71 -0.56 -9.46
N THR A 169 -1.32 0.34 -10.36
CA THR A 169 -2.24 0.95 -11.34
C THR A 169 -2.41 0.13 -12.60
N ASP A 170 -1.45 -0.69 -12.94
CA ASP A 170 -1.51 -1.62 -14.06
C ASP A 170 -2.16 -2.93 -13.62
N ARG A 171 -3.34 -3.22 -14.16
CA ARG A 171 -4.10 -4.44 -13.87
C ARG A 171 -3.40 -5.73 -14.32
N ASN A 172 -2.41 -5.63 -15.20
CA ASN A 172 -1.64 -6.77 -15.68
C ASN A 172 -0.29 -6.92 -14.97
N ASN A 173 0.00 -6.05 -14.00
CA ASN A 173 1.25 -6.12 -13.26
C ASN A 173 1.34 -7.43 -12.47
N PRO A 174 2.48 -8.15 -12.54
CA PRO A 174 2.68 -9.43 -11.85
C PRO A 174 2.53 -9.34 -10.32
N PHE A 175 2.61 -8.17 -9.72
CA PHE A 175 2.40 -8.03 -8.27
C PHE A 175 1.00 -8.43 -7.81
N TRP A 176 -0.03 -8.33 -8.66
CA TRP A 176 -1.36 -8.80 -8.31
C TRP A 176 -1.42 -10.32 -8.15
N PRO A 177 -1.01 -11.15 -9.14
CA PRO A 177 -0.96 -12.60 -8.95
C PRO A 177 0.05 -13.04 -7.88
N ASP A 178 1.18 -12.31 -7.71
CA ASP A 178 2.13 -12.61 -6.64
C ASP A 178 1.51 -12.39 -5.25
N MET A 179 0.74 -11.31 -5.09
CA MET A 179 -0.02 -11.06 -3.85
C MET A 179 -1.04 -12.16 -3.58
N ILE A 180 -1.78 -12.61 -4.60
CA ILE A 180 -2.72 -13.74 -4.46
C ILE A 180 -1.98 -14.99 -4.01
N THR A 181 -0.82 -15.28 -4.59
CA THR A 181 0.02 -16.43 -4.22
C THR A 181 0.48 -16.34 -2.76
N ALA A 182 0.94 -15.17 -2.32
CA ALA A 182 1.35 -14.95 -0.94
C ALA A 182 0.18 -15.12 0.06
N LEU A 183 -1.01 -14.65 -0.29
CA LEU A 183 -2.22 -14.85 0.50
C LEU A 183 -2.64 -16.33 0.55
N ALA A 184 -2.57 -17.02 -0.59
CA ALA A 184 -2.91 -18.46 -0.67
C ALA A 184 -1.99 -19.33 0.20
N GLN A 185 -0.70 -19.00 0.31
CA GLN A 185 0.23 -19.66 1.21
C GLN A 185 -0.16 -19.54 2.69
N GLN A 186 -0.97 -18.55 3.03
CA GLN A 186 -1.51 -18.32 4.38
C GLN A 186 -2.97 -18.82 4.51
N GLY A 187 -3.47 -19.58 3.51
CA GLY A 187 -4.82 -20.11 3.50
C GLY A 187 -5.91 -19.05 3.34
N ILE A 188 -5.61 -18.00 2.58
CA ILE A 188 -6.53 -16.90 2.27
C ILE A 188 -6.81 -16.90 0.76
N THR A 189 -8.09 -16.76 0.40
CA THR A 189 -8.50 -16.58 -0.98
C THR A 189 -8.78 -15.10 -1.30
N PRO A 190 -8.71 -14.69 -2.57
CA PRO A 190 -9.10 -13.34 -2.99
C PRO A 190 -10.53 -12.96 -2.57
N ALA A 191 -11.45 -13.90 -2.56
CA ALA A 191 -12.84 -13.69 -2.19
C ALA A 191 -13.06 -13.38 -0.70
N GLN A 192 -12.08 -13.66 0.16
CA GLN A 192 -12.14 -13.36 1.59
C GLN A 192 -11.67 -11.94 1.94
N VAL A 193 -10.97 -11.25 1.04
CA VAL A 193 -10.40 -9.92 1.32
C VAL A 193 -11.51 -8.87 1.30
N GLN A 194 -11.74 -8.22 2.44
CA GLN A 194 -12.80 -7.22 2.60
C GLN A 194 -12.27 -5.82 2.91
N VAL A 195 -11.08 -5.74 3.50
CA VAL A 195 -10.47 -4.46 3.89
C VAL A 195 -9.02 -4.42 3.43
N LEU A 196 -8.59 -3.27 2.93
CA LEU A 196 -7.21 -3.02 2.54
C LEU A 196 -6.69 -1.71 3.13
N TRP A 197 -5.42 -1.71 3.50
CA TRP A 197 -4.65 -0.51 3.75
C TRP A 197 -3.74 -0.25 2.54
N ALA A 198 -3.88 0.90 1.90
CA ALA A 198 -3.06 1.29 0.78
C ALA A 198 -2.10 2.41 1.20
N PHE A 199 -0.82 2.06 1.27
CA PHE A 199 0.26 3.00 1.48
C PHE A 199 1.18 2.95 0.26
N THR A 200 0.75 3.63 -0.79
CA THR A 200 1.30 3.56 -2.14
C THR A 200 1.73 4.95 -2.61
N PRO A 201 2.79 5.53 -2.05
CA PRO A 201 3.32 6.75 -2.65
C PRO A 201 3.80 6.44 -4.07
N GLY A 202 3.45 7.28 -5.02
CA GLY A 202 3.95 7.15 -6.38
C GLY A 202 5.44 7.51 -6.43
N ASN A 203 6.12 7.07 -7.48
CA ASN A 203 7.47 7.55 -7.80
C ASN A 203 7.31 8.89 -8.52
N GLY A 204 7.47 9.99 -7.78
CA GLY A 204 7.34 11.33 -8.36
C GLY A 204 8.37 11.60 -9.43
N ALA A 205 7.95 12.13 -10.55
CA ALA A 205 8.83 12.96 -11.36
C ALA A 205 9.14 14.21 -10.53
N GLY A 206 10.41 14.48 -10.25
CA GLY A 206 10.86 15.58 -9.37
C GLY A 206 10.13 16.91 -9.56
N SER A 207 10.53 17.94 -8.88
CA SER A 207 9.99 19.29 -9.04
C SER A 207 9.97 19.70 -10.51
N GLY A 208 8.91 20.39 -10.93
CA GLY A 208 8.85 21.01 -12.24
C GLY A 208 9.97 22.05 -12.43
N PRO A 209 10.10 22.64 -13.64
CA PRO A 209 11.11 23.65 -13.92
C PRO A 209 11.05 24.87 -12.98
N ASP A 210 9.90 25.12 -12.38
CA ASP A 210 9.61 26.17 -11.40
C ASP A 210 9.91 25.76 -9.94
N GLY A 211 10.44 24.54 -9.71
CA GLY A 211 10.63 24.00 -8.36
C GLY A 211 9.35 23.57 -7.68
N ASN A 212 8.19 23.79 -8.32
CA ASN A 212 6.87 23.50 -7.78
C ASN A 212 6.21 22.36 -8.57
N SER A 213 5.91 21.27 -7.89
CA SER A 213 5.34 20.05 -8.48
C SER A 213 3.82 19.94 -8.30
N LEU A 214 3.24 20.71 -7.37
CA LEU A 214 1.80 20.80 -7.20
C LEU A 214 1.20 21.71 -8.31
N PRO A 215 0.15 21.33 -9.07
CA PRO A 215 -0.73 20.18 -8.85
C PRO A 215 -0.33 18.90 -9.60
N ARG A 216 0.77 18.89 -10.36
CA ARG A 216 1.11 17.77 -11.26
C ARG A 216 1.25 16.44 -10.52
N ASN A 217 2.07 16.40 -9.47
CA ASN A 217 2.30 15.17 -8.71
C ASN A 217 1.03 14.71 -7.99
N ALA A 218 0.26 15.64 -7.45
CA ALA A 218 -1.01 15.32 -6.81
C ALA A 218 -2.03 14.71 -7.80
N LYS A 219 -2.12 15.24 -9.03
CA LYS A 219 -2.97 14.66 -10.09
C LYS A 219 -2.50 13.25 -10.46
N LEU A 220 -1.21 13.01 -10.60
CA LEU A 220 -0.66 11.68 -10.89
C LEU A 220 -1.00 10.69 -9.76
N GLN A 221 -0.86 11.11 -8.51
CA GLN A 221 -1.22 10.30 -7.35
C GLN A 221 -2.72 9.99 -7.32
N ARG A 222 -3.58 11.01 -7.51
CA ARG A 222 -5.04 10.83 -7.59
C ARG A 222 -5.45 9.83 -8.66
N ASP A 223 -5.01 10.08 -9.90
CA ASP A 223 -5.40 9.26 -11.04
C ASP A 223 -4.85 7.83 -10.93
N GLY A 224 -3.66 7.68 -10.36
CA GLY A 224 -3.09 6.38 -10.03
C GLY A 224 -3.89 5.66 -8.94
N THR A 225 -4.31 6.37 -7.90
CA THR A 225 -5.15 5.82 -6.83
C THR A 225 -6.49 5.31 -7.38
N VAL A 226 -7.16 6.07 -8.24
CA VAL A 226 -8.41 5.62 -8.89
C VAL A 226 -8.20 4.32 -9.68
N ARG A 227 -7.14 4.24 -10.49
CA ARG A 227 -6.83 3.02 -11.25
C ARG A 227 -6.50 1.83 -10.34
N MET A 228 -5.77 2.06 -9.25
CA MET A 228 -5.46 1.03 -8.25
C MET A 228 -6.74 0.49 -7.60
N LEU A 229 -7.68 1.35 -7.23
CA LEU A 229 -8.97 0.94 -6.64
C LEU A 229 -9.79 0.07 -7.59
N HIS A 230 -9.79 0.38 -8.89
CA HIS A 230 -10.41 -0.48 -9.91
C HIS A 230 -9.71 -1.84 -10.00
N ALA A 231 -8.38 -1.88 -9.93
CA ALA A 231 -7.63 -3.14 -9.93
C ALA A 231 -7.90 -3.95 -8.65
N ILE A 232 -8.02 -3.30 -7.50
CA ILE A 232 -8.40 -3.95 -6.23
C ILE A 232 -9.72 -4.72 -6.39
N LEU A 233 -10.77 -4.11 -6.94
CA LEU A 233 -12.05 -4.81 -7.13
C LEU A 233 -11.98 -5.95 -8.15
N GLN A 234 -11.09 -5.86 -9.14
CA GLN A 234 -10.86 -6.94 -10.10
C GLN A 234 -10.27 -8.18 -9.43
N TYR A 235 -9.30 -7.99 -8.53
CA TYR A 235 -8.57 -9.06 -7.88
C TYR A 235 -9.20 -9.50 -6.55
N PHE A 236 -9.83 -8.58 -5.84
CA PHE A 236 -10.46 -8.78 -4.53
C PHE A 236 -11.90 -8.27 -4.55
N PRO A 237 -12.82 -9.02 -5.17
CA PRO A 237 -14.18 -8.54 -5.51
C PRO A 237 -15.04 -8.20 -4.28
N ASN A 238 -14.71 -8.72 -3.11
CA ASN A 238 -15.44 -8.47 -1.86
C ASN A 238 -14.83 -7.33 -1.02
N THR A 239 -13.86 -6.59 -1.56
CA THR A 239 -13.30 -5.44 -0.86
C THR A 239 -14.33 -4.34 -0.70
N LYS A 240 -14.58 -3.95 0.55
CA LYS A 240 -15.58 -2.94 0.92
C LYS A 240 -14.96 -1.62 1.32
N ILE A 241 -13.78 -1.65 1.99
CA ILE A 241 -13.11 -0.48 2.56
C ILE A 241 -11.65 -0.47 2.16
N VAL A 242 -11.14 0.69 1.76
CA VAL A 242 -9.70 0.94 1.59
C VAL A 242 -9.30 2.21 2.34
N TYR A 243 -8.35 2.06 3.28
CA TYR A 243 -7.71 3.18 3.97
C TYR A 243 -6.48 3.63 3.19
N LEU A 244 -6.36 4.92 2.91
CA LEU A 244 -5.28 5.50 2.11
C LEU A 244 -4.32 6.31 2.97
N SER A 245 -3.02 6.02 2.94
CA SER A 245 -2.01 6.76 3.70
C SER A 245 -0.97 7.41 2.79
N SER A 246 -0.52 8.59 3.18
CA SER A 246 0.56 9.32 2.53
C SER A 246 1.93 8.89 3.05
N LYS A 247 2.99 9.22 2.31
CA LYS A 247 4.37 9.00 2.74
C LYS A 247 4.78 10.04 3.80
N HIS A 248 5.60 9.62 4.76
CA HIS A 248 6.31 10.53 5.66
C HIS A 248 7.43 11.28 4.91
N PHE A 249 7.95 12.35 5.50
CA PHE A 249 9.11 13.07 4.97
C PHE A 249 10.34 12.14 4.85
N ALA A 250 11.11 12.30 3.80
CA ALA A 250 12.31 11.52 3.57
C ALA A 250 13.56 12.43 3.54
N TRP A 251 14.52 12.15 4.42
CA TRP A 251 15.82 12.82 4.46
C TRP A 251 16.83 12.24 3.46
N SER A 252 16.34 11.80 2.29
CA SER A 252 17.17 11.23 1.24
C SER A 252 17.61 12.30 0.28
N THR A 253 18.91 12.38 0.00
CA THR A 253 19.47 13.30 -0.98
C THR A 253 20.20 12.58 -2.09
N ASN A 254 20.13 13.17 -3.28
CA ASN A 254 21.02 12.87 -4.37
C ASN A 254 22.43 13.45 -4.08
N PRO A 255 23.47 13.02 -4.81
CA PRO A 255 24.81 13.58 -4.66
C PRO A 255 24.93 15.09 -4.90
N ASP A 256 24.01 15.69 -5.63
CA ASP A 256 23.91 17.13 -5.85
C ASP A 256 23.21 17.88 -4.70
N GLY A 257 22.78 17.15 -3.65
CA GLY A 257 22.08 17.70 -2.50
C GLY A 257 20.59 17.85 -2.68
N SER A 258 20.04 17.58 -3.86
CA SER A 258 18.59 17.61 -4.08
C SER A 258 17.88 16.48 -3.33
N LEU A 259 16.65 16.74 -2.85
CA LEU A 259 15.84 15.72 -2.17
C LEU A 259 15.31 14.68 -3.16
N VAL A 260 15.37 13.40 -2.79
CA VAL A 260 14.95 12.29 -3.65
C VAL A 260 13.44 12.16 -3.70
N TRP A 261 12.77 12.30 -2.57
CA TRP A 261 11.33 12.05 -2.44
C TRP A 261 10.49 13.32 -2.28
N GLU A 262 11.13 14.42 -1.93
CA GLU A 262 10.43 15.70 -1.81
C GLU A 262 10.54 16.50 -3.12
N PRO A 263 9.50 17.18 -3.54
CA PRO A 263 8.24 17.44 -2.82
C PRO A 263 7.17 16.36 -3.04
N PHE A 264 7.49 15.22 -3.65
CA PHE A 264 6.50 14.22 -4.01
C PHE A 264 5.80 13.60 -2.81
N SER A 265 6.52 13.36 -1.70
CA SER A 265 5.89 12.84 -0.48
C SER A 265 4.80 13.79 0.05
N HIS A 266 5.09 15.10 0.05
CA HIS A 266 4.12 16.14 0.35
C HIS A 266 2.94 16.14 -0.63
N ASP A 267 3.23 16.21 -1.93
CA ASP A 267 2.21 16.36 -2.98
C ASP A 267 1.31 15.13 -3.11
N SER A 268 1.81 13.94 -2.75
CA SER A 268 1.02 12.70 -2.79
C SER A 268 -0.18 12.75 -1.85
N ALA A 269 -0.07 13.46 -0.73
CA ALA A 269 -1.20 13.66 0.18
C ALA A 269 -2.35 14.44 -0.46
N TRP A 270 -2.05 15.47 -1.25
CA TRP A 270 -3.06 16.21 -2.02
C TRP A 270 -3.77 15.31 -3.01
N GLY A 271 -3.04 14.38 -3.65
CA GLY A 271 -3.64 13.42 -4.57
C GLY A 271 -4.59 12.43 -3.88
N ILE A 272 -4.25 11.97 -2.68
CA ILE A 272 -5.14 11.14 -1.86
C ILE A 272 -6.38 11.93 -1.45
N LYS A 273 -6.20 13.16 -0.93
CA LYS A 273 -7.31 14.07 -0.62
C LYS A 273 -8.26 14.19 -1.81
N TRP A 274 -7.74 14.50 -2.99
CA TRP A 274 -8.55 14.69 -4.19
C TRP A 274 -9.26 13.43 -4.67
N ALA A 275 -8.70 12.23 -4.45
CA ALA A 275 -9.40 10.97 -4.73
C ALA A 275 -10.59 10.76 -3.76
N ILE A 276 -10.39 11.05 -2.48
CA ILE A 276 -11.46 10.98 -1.46
C ILE A 276 -12.55 12.01 -1.77
N GLU A 277 -12.17 13.24 -2.13
CA GLU A 277 -13.12 14.29 -2.55
C GLU A 277 -13.94 13.90 -3.77
N GLN A 278 -13.32 13.26 -4.78
CA GLN A 278 -14.05 12.73 -5.94
C GLN A 278 -15.13 11.72 -5.51
N GLN A 279 -14.81 10.80 -4.60
CA GLN A 279 -15.78 9.84 -4.09
C GLN A 279 -16.90 10.52 -3.31
N ILE A 280 -16.58 11.46 -2.41
CA ILE A 280 -17.56 12.24 -1.64
C ILE A 280 -18.51 13.00 -2.57
N ASN A 281 -17.98 13.56 -3.67
CA ASN A 281 -18.73 14.29 -4.67
C ASN A 281 -19.52 13.40 -5.64
N GLY A 282 -19.44 12.06 -5.48
CA GLY A 282 -20.23 11.11 -6.26
C GLY A 282 -19.70 10.84 -7.66
N ASP A 283 -18.39 10.92 -7.87
CA ASP A 283 -17.78 10.55 -9.15
C ASP A 283 -18.10 9.09 -9.49
N PRO A 284 -18.70 8.79 -10.66
CA PRO A 284 -19.06 7.44 -11.06
C PRO A 284 -17.86 6.47 -11.14
N ALA A 285 -16.65 6.98 -11.37
CA ALA A 285 -15.42 6.17 -11.34
C ALA A 285 -15.08 5.66 -9.95
N LEU A 286 -15.64 6.25 -8.90
CA LEU A 286 -15.43 5.90 -7.49
C LEU A 286 -16.72 5.51 -6.78
N ASN A 287 -17.73 5.02 -7.52
CA ASN A 287 -18.99 4.60 -6.92
C ASN A 287 -18.80 3.34 -6.08
N TYR A 288 -19.07 3.43 -4.78
CA TYR A 288 -19.11 2.31 -3.83
C TYR A 288 -20.53 1.84 -3.49
N ASP A 289 -21.54 2.62 -3.90
CA ASP A 289 -22.93 2.40 -3.50
C ASP A 289 -23.73 1.70 -4.62
N PRO A 290 -24.12 0.44 -4.45
CA PRO A 290 -24.88 -0.29 -5.46
C PRO A 290 -26.26 0.33 -5.75
N ALA A 291 -26.79 1.16 -4.85
CA ALA A 291 -28.03 1.89 -5.09
C ALA A 291 -27.87 3.03 -6.12
N LYS A 292 -26.62 3.46 -6.36
CA LYS A 292 -26.29 4.50 -7.33
C LYS A 292 -25.78 3.95 -8.67
N GLY A 293 -25.78 2.65 -8.86
CA GLY A 293 -25.33 1.99 -10.09
C GLY A 293 -24.23 0.95 -9.86
N ALA A 294 -23.50 0.62 -10.92
CA ALA A 294 -22.42 -0.34 -10.81
C ALA A 294 -21.34 0.14 -9.82
N VAL A 295 -20.94 -0.75 -8.92
CA VAL A 295 -19.85 -0.48 -7.99
C VAL A 295 -18.51 -0.51 -8.75
N THR A 296 -17.79 0.58 -8.73
CA THR A 296 -16.53 0.77 -9.44
C THR A 296 -15.33 0.91 -8.49
N SER A 297 -15.58 1.17 -7.22
CA SER A 297 -14.56 1.36 -6.18
C SER A 297 -15.07 0.84 -4.83
N PRO A 298 -14.22 0.38 -3.93
CA PRO A 298 -14.54 0.32 -2.51
C PRO A 298 -14.85 1.71 -1.95
N TRP A 299 -15.50 1.80 -0.79
CA TRP A 299 -15.50 3.02 -0.01
C TRP A 299 -14.08 3.33 0.45
N ILE A 300 -13.64 4.59 0.32
CA ILE A 300 -12.27 5.02 0.64
C ILE A 300 -12.28 6.14 1.67
N THR A 301 -11.30 6.11 2.55
CA THR A 301 -11.03 7.21 3.47
C THR A 301 -9.55 7.27 3.80
N TRP A 302 -9.15 8.28 4.56
CA TRP A 302 -7.81 8.33 5.07
C TRP A 302 -7.49 7.15 6.01
N GLY A 303 -6.35 6.52 5.78
CA GLY A 303 -5.53 5.92 6.81
C GLY A 303 -4.74 7.02 7.54
N PRO A 304 -3.77 6.70 8.38
CA PRO A 304 -2.98 7.74 9.02
C PRO A 304 -2.27 8.62 7.98
N TYR A 305 -2.35 9.93 8.15
CA TYR A 305 -1.58 10.90 7.40
C TYR A 305 -0.21 11.07 8.04
N PHE A 306 0.86 10.74 7.32
CA PHE A 306 2.19 10.64 7.91
C PHE A 306 3.10 11.84 7.64
N TRP A 307 2.84 12.67 6.65
CA TRP A 307 3.79 13.70 6.26
C TRP A 307 3.86 14.85 7.28
N THR A 308 5.09 15.27 7.60
CA THR A 308 5.43 16.51 8.32
C THR A 308 6.53 17.21 7.55
N ASP A 309 6.78 18.50 7.78
CA ASP A 309 7.86 19.23 7.14
C ASP A 309 9.19 18.98 7.88
N ALA A 310 9.87 17.93 7.52
CA ALA A 310 11.05 17.42 8.24
C ALA A 310 10.74 17.21 9.75
N GLY A 311 11.60 17.68 10.62
CA GLY A 311 11.43 17.60 12.07
C GLY A 311 10.49 18.65 12.67
N LYS A 312 9.72 19.39 11.87
CA LYS A 312 8.77 20.38 12.37
C LYS A 312 7.45 19.71 12.75
N PRO A 313 6.99 19.84 14.00
CA PRO A 313 5.70 19.31 14.41
C PRO A 313 4.55 19.94 13.64
N ARG A 314 3.53 19.15 13.29
CA ARG A 314 2.26 19.64 12.74
C ARG A 314 1.51 20.44 13.80
N ALA A 315 0.88 21.53 13.39
CA ALA A 315 0.07 22.33 14.31
C ALA A 315 -1.21 21.59 14.73
N TYR A 316 -1.75 20.75 13.85
CA TYR A 316 -3.01 20.03 14.06
C TYR A 316 -2.95 19.00 15.19
N ASP A 317 -1.92 18.16 15.23
CA ASP A 317 -1.83 17.01 16.15
C ASP A 317 -0.46 16.82 16.80
N GLY A 318 0.50 17.68 16.51
CA GLY A 318 1.85 17.61 17.07
C GLY A 318 2.73 16.52 16.50
N LEU A 319 2.26 15.72 15.51
CA LEU A 319 3.10 14.69 14.90
C LEU A 319 4.36 15.31 14.31
N THR A 320 5.48 14.69 14.60
CA THR A 320 6.78 15.02 14.03
C THR A 320 7.57 13.75 13.75
N TRP A 321 8.52 13.87 12.84
CA TRP A 321 9.52 12.85 12.55
C TRP A 321 10.89 13.37 12.94
N THR A 322 11.74 12.50 13.46
CA THR A 322 13.11 12.84 13.82
C THR A 322 14.11 12.03 12.99
N CYS A 323 15.21 12.66 12.59
CA CYS A 323 16.32 12.02 11.92
C CYS A 323 17.53 12.08 12.87
N PRO A 324 18.19 10.96 13.21
CA PRO A 324 18.02 9.62 12.61
C PRO A 324 17.01 8.72 13.33
N ASP A 325 16.35 9.14 14.40
CA ASP A 325 15.64 8.24 15.31
C ASP A 325 14.49 7.50 14.63
N ASP A 326 13.65 8.20 13.85
CA ASP A 326 12.49 7.63 13.18
C ASP A 326 12.74 7.17 11.74
N VAL A 327 13.87 7.57 11.15
CA VAL A 327 14.24 7.20 9.79
C VAL A 327 15.54 6.41 9.79
N TYR A 328 15.58 5.43 8.90
CA TYR A 328 16.70 4.51 8.86
C TYR A 328 17.92 5.11 8.17
N VAL A 329 19.07 5.07 8.84
CA VAL A 329 20.32 5.73 8.41
C VAL A 329 21.38 4.73 7.93
N LEU A 330 21.19 3.41 8.14
CA LEU A 330 22.20 2.41 7.81
C LEU A 330 22.16 1.98 6.33
N ASN A 331 23.35 1.82 5.75
CA ASN A 331 23.59 1.17 4.45
C ASN A 331 22.95 1.82 3.23
N SER A 332 22.91 3.16 3.17
CA SER A 332 22.39 3.85 1.99
C SER A 332 20.88 3.68 1.72
N ASP A 333 20.09 3.28 2.68
CA ASP A 333 18.64 3.29 2.58
C ASP A 333 18.07 4.51 3.34
N PHE A 334 17.33 5.36 2.66
CA PHE A 334 17.18 6.76 3.05
C PHE A 334 15.74 7.20 3.08
N SER A 335 14.84 6.28 2.84
CA SER A 335 13.41 6.54 2.82
C SER A 335 12.62 5.59 3.71
N HIS A 336 13.28 4.55 4.28
CA HIS A 336 12.61 3.60 5.16
C HIS A 336 12.64 4.10 6.61
N GLN A 337 11.62 3.68 7.34
CA GLN A 337 11.51 3.93 8.76
C GLN A 337 12.58 3.14 9.54
N SER A 338 13.07 3.72 10.62
CA SER A 338 13.75 2.96 11.68
C SER A 338 12.75 2.05 12.44
N PRO A 339 13.19 1.17 13.32
CA PRO A 339 12.30 0.47 14.24
C PRO A 339 11.38 1.40 15.01
N ALA A 340 11.88 2.56 15.49
CA ALA A 340 11.07 3.56 16.19
C ALA A 340 10.03 4.18 15.25
N GLY A 341 10.39 4.49 14.01
CA GLY A 341 9.45 4.99 12.99
C GLY A 341 8.38 3.96 12.60
N VAL A 342 8.75 2.68 12.52
CA VAL A 342 7.78 1.58 12.34
C VAL A 342 6.81 1.52 13.50
N TYR A 343 7.32 1.57 14.74
CA TYR A 343 6.49 1.57 15.93
C TYR A 343 5.50 2.75 15.96
N LEU A 344 5.97 3.94 15.59
CA LEU A 344 5.14 5.15 15.50
C LEU A 344 4.03 5.00 14.45
N GLN A 345 4.37 4.61 13.22
CA GLN A 345 3.39 4.45 12.13
C GLN A 345 2.39 3.32 12.43
N ALA A 346 2.87 2.19 12.90
CA ALA A 346 2.02 1.08 13.34
C ALA A 346 1.08 1.49 14.47
N GLY A 347 1.58 2.33 15.40
CA GLY A 347 0.77 2.89 16.49
C GLY A 347 -0.35 3.79 16.00
N LEU A 348 -0.07 4.66 15.03
CA LEU A 348 -1.07 5.53 14.43
C LEU A 348 -2.15 4.72 13.69
N LEU A 349 -1.74 3.70 12.91
CA LEU A 349 -2.68 2.82 12.24
C LEU A 349 -3.53 2.03 13.24
N LEU A 350 -2.91 1.49 14.28
CA LEU A 350 -3.62 0.74 15.32
C LEU A 350 -4.63 1.63 16.07
N ASN A 351 -4.22 2.84 16.44
CA ASN A 351 -5.10 3.81 17.09
C ASN A 351 -6.32 4.13 16.22
N GLN A 352 -6.13 4.30 14.91
CA GLN A 352 -7.25 4.50 13.99
C GLN A 352 -8.18 3.28 13.97
N MET A 353 -7.64 2.06 13.81
CA MET A 353 -8.48 0.85 13.77
C MET A 353 -9.28 0.64 15.06
N MET A 354 -8.76 1.09 16.19
CA MET A 354 -9.40 0.98 17.49
C MET A 354 -10.48 2.04 17.78
N ASN A 355 -10.47 3.16 17.06
CA ASN A 355 -11.32 4.31 17.39
C ASN A 355 -12.22 4.78 16.24
N ASP A 356 -11.90 4.42 14.99
CA ASP A 356 -12.67 4.87 13.83
C ASP A 356 -13.96 4.06 13.67
N PRO A 357 -15.14 4.70 13.54
CA PRO A 357 -16.41 4.00 13.33
C PRO A 357 -16.47 3.15 12.06
N SER A 358 -15.61 3.41 11.07
CA SER A 358 -15.47 2.56 9.87
C SER A 358 -14.61 1.32 10.09
N ALA A 359 -13.92 1.22 11.24
CA ALA A 359 -13.04 0.11 11.57
C ALA A 359 -13.53 -0.72 12.76
N THR A 360 -13.92 -0.10 13.86
CA THR A 360 -14.25 -0.76 15.12
C THR A 360 -15.24 -1.92 15.01
N PRO A 361 -16.29 -1.90 14.14
CA PRO A 361 -17.28 -2.99 14.09
C PRO A 361 -16.71 -4.34 13.62
N TRP A 362 -15.68 -4.33 12.80
CA TRP A 362 -15.07 -5.55 12.27
C TRP A 362 -13.68 -5.82 12.87
N PHE A 363 -13.00 -4.80 13.37
CA PHE A 363 -11.66 -4.91 13.93
C PHE A 363 -11.69 -5.40 15.40
N LEU A 364 -12.62 -4.88 16.18
CA LEU A 364 -12.75 -5.24 17.59
C LEU A 364 -13.87 -6.25 17.83
N ASN A 365 -13.75 -6.99 18.92
CA ASN A 365 -14.81 -7.88 19.38
C ASN A 365 -15.94 -7.06 19.98
N SER A 366 -17.11 -7.06 19.35
CA SER A 366 -18.31 -6.38 19.82
C SER A 366 -18.98 -7.06 21.06
N SER A 367 -18.50 -8.23 21.47
CA SER A 367 -19.03 -8.99 22.61
C SER A 367 -18.44 -8.57 23.97
N GLY A 368 -17.92 -7.36 24.09
CA GLY A 368 -17.36 -6.81 25.33
C GLY A 368 -18.38 -6.25 26.34
N THR A 369 -19.53 -6.88 26.49
CA THR A 369 -20.34 -6.82 27.73
C THR A 369 -20.37 -8.23 28.30
N ARG A 370 -19.36 -8.54 29.12
CA ARG A 370 -19.46 -9.59 30.10
C ARG A 370 -20.12 -9.04 31.35
#